data_9daaf1f16032ada04852b91120b0aef8
#
_entry.id   9daaf1f16032ada04852b91120b0aef8
#
_cell.length_a   1.000
_cell.length_b   1.000
_cell.length_c   1.000
_cell.angle_alpha   90.00
_cell.angle_beta   90.00
_cell.angle_gamma   90.00
#
_symmetry.space_group_name_H-M   'P 1'
#
loop_
_entity.id
_entity.type
_entity.pdbx_description
1 polymer ?
#
loop_
_entity_poly.entity_id
_entity_poly.type
_entity_poly.pdbx_seq_one_letter_code
_entity_poly.pdbx_strand_id
1 'polypeptide(L)'
;MRPLSWASLDRTARSNPDAAEFFSLIGTGYDFQFGNFTVGPQLSAQYTHLEMDGVKETGAGVLNLGLDDSTSESFRTYLGGRLAYTLHASETVTIIPELRVFWQHEFLQDDETLHARLDGGRGPGFEYRSSNNDRDAVFVGAGVGVQVGTELYFNVYYNADFGRGDDGNHAVSASMNFKF
;
A
#
# COMPACT_ATOMS: atom_id res chain seq x y z
N MET A 1 -10.09 12.43 17.07
CA MET A 1 -10.11 13.63 17.95
C MET A 1 -9.14 14.67 17.40
N ARG A 2 -9.64 15.88 17.15
CA ARG A 2 -8.84 16.99 16.60
C ARG A 2 -8.85 18.15 17.61
N PRO A 3 -7.72 18.46 18.29
CA PRO A 3 -7.63 19.62 19.15
C PRO A 3 -7.56 20.90 18.31
N LEU A 4 -8.29 21.94 18.74
CA LEU A 4 -8.31 23.26 18.14
C LEU A 4 -7.97 24.26 19.22
N SER A 5 -6.74 24.75 19.22
CA SER A 5 -6.28 25.79 20.14
C SER A 5 -5.80 27.00 19.36
N TRP A 6 -6.48 28.14 19.50
CA TRP A 6 -6.04 29.41 18.98
C TRP A 6 -6.47 30.52 19.94
N ALA A 7 -5.51 31.30 20.39
CA ALA A 7 -5.72 32.41 21.33
C ALA A 7 -6.48 31.99 22.61
N SER A 8 -7.76 32.27 22.74
CA SER A 8 -8.61 31.93 23.89
C SER A 8 -9.59 30.77 23.62
N LEU A 9 -9.48 30.10 22.47
CA LEU A 9 -10.34 28.99 22.08
C LEU A 9 -9.59 27.65 22.33
N ASP A 10 -10.04 26.89 23.34
CA ASP A 10 -9.63 25.53 23.57
C ASP A 10 -10.86 24.62 23.39
N ARG A 11 -10.97 23.96 22.23
CA ARG A 11 -12.07 23.07 21.87
C ARG A 11 -11.55 21.80 21.26
N THR A 12 -12.27 20.71 21.49
CA THR A 12 -11.94 19.39 20.90
C THR A 12 -13.10 18.92 20.04
N ALA A 13 -12.86 18.78 18.75
CA ALA A 13 -13.79 18.13 17.86
C ALA A 13 -13.67 16.60 17.98
N ARG A 14 -14.81 15.91 18.01
CA ARG A 14 -14.91 14.46 18.11
C ARG A 14 -15.81 13.93 17.02
N SER A 15 -15.39 12.85 16.38
CA SER A 15 -16.16 12.08 15.44
C SER A 15 -15.83 10.60 15.58
N ASN A 16 -16.71 9.76 15.09
CA ASN A 16 -16.52 8.30 15.02
C ASN A 16 -16.93 7.86 13.61
N PRO A 17 -16.02 7.92 12.63
CA PRO A 17 -16.29 7.43 11.28
C PRO A 17 -16.35 5.91 11.27
N ASP A 18 -17.30 5.36 10.51
CA ASP A 18 -17.31 3.97 10.11
C ASP A 18 -16.82 3.85 8.67
N ALA A 19 -16.08 2.79 8.38
CA ALA A 19 -15.60 2.49 7.04
C ALA A 19 -15.65 0.98 6.80
N ALA A 20 -16.01 0.61 5.58
CA ALA A 20 -15.97 -0.77 5.11
C ALA A 20 -15.06 -0.88 3.89
N GLU A 21 -14.16 -1.87 3.90
CA GLU A 21 -13.26 -2.14 2.78
C GLU A 21 -13.44 -3.58 2.31
N PHE A 22 -13.62 -3.73 1.01
CA PHE A 22 -13.54 -5.02 0.33
C PHE A 22 -12.25 -5.07 -0.48
N PHE A 23 -11.46 -6.11 -0.25
CA PHE A 23 -10.19 -6.35 -0.92
C PHE A 23 -10.18 -7.73 -1.58
N SER A 24 -9.72 -7.81 -2.83
CA SER A 24 -9.53 -9.04 -3.58
C SER A 24 -8.22 -9.02 -4.34
N LEU A 25 -7.46 -10.11 -4.27
CA LEU A 25 -6.20 -10.29 -5.00
C LEU A 25 -6.19 -11.66 -5.66
N ILE A 26 -5.85 -11.68 -6.95
CA ILE A 26 -5.58 -12.89 -7.72
C ILE A 26 -4.24 -12.76 -8.41
N GLY A 27 -3.47 -13.85 -8.46
CA GLY A 27 -2.18 -13.82 -9.13
C GLY A 27 -1.77 -15.19 -9.64
N THR A 28 -0.88 -15.17 -10.62
CA THR A 28 -0.26 -16.36 -11.21
C THR A 28 1.18 -16.08 -11.56
N GLY A 29 1.97 -17.11 -11.63
CA GLY A 29 3.37 -17.05 -12.03
C GLY A 29 3.95 -18.44 -12.26
N TYR A 30 5.11 -18.47 -12.87
CA TYR A 30 5.82 -19.73 -13.10
C TYR A 30 7.32 -19.52 -12.96
N ASP A 31 8.00 -20.43 -12.25
CA ASP A 31 9.45 -20.39 -12.05
C ASP A 31 10.16 -21.33 -13.04
N PHE A 32 10.91 -20.75 -13.95
CA PHE A 32 11.82 -21.47 -14.84
C PHE A 32 13.19 -21.59 -14.15
N GLN A 33 13.72 -22.81 -14.14
CA GLN A 33 15.05 -23.09 -13.58
C GLN A 33 16.07 -23.32 -14.69
N PHE A 34 17.16 -22.57 -14.65
CA PHE A 34 18.30 -22.66 -15.56
C PHE A 34 19.59 -22.83 -14.75
N GLY A 35 19.92 -24.08 -14.43
CA GLY A 35 21.02 -24.37 -13.51
C GLY A 35 20.72 -23.79 -12.12
N ASN A 36 21.56 -22.87 -11.64
CA ASN A 36 21.38 -22.21 -10.37
C ASN A 36 20.48 -20.94 -10.45
N PHE A 37 20.08 -20.52 -11.65
CA PHE A 37 19.19 -19.38 -11.85
C PHE A 37 17.73 -19.81 -11.81
N THR A 38 16.91 -19.00 -11.17
CA THR A 38 15.45 -19.08 -11.24
C THR A 38 14.92 -17.78 -11.81
N VAL A 39 14.13 -17.86 -12.88
CA VAL A 39 13.45 -16.74 -13.53
C VAL A 39 11.95 -16.97 -13.38
N GLY A 40 11.27 -16.09 -12.68
CA GLY A 40 9.85 -16.24 -12.35
C GLY A 40 9.01 -15.07 -12.86
N PRO A 41 8.45 -15.12 -14.10
CA PRO A 41 7.45 -14.16 -14.51
C PRO A 41 6.19 -14.28 -13.64
N GLN A 42 5.58 -13.14 -13.32
CA GLN A 42 4.41 -13.05 -12.45
C GLN A 42 3.43 -12.00 -12.97
N LEU A 43 2.15 -12.31 -12.81
CA LEU A 43 1.04 -11.41 -13.10
C LEU A 43 0.06 -11.48 -11.95
N SER A 44 -0.39 -10.33 -11.45
CA SER A 44 -1.47 -10.27 -10.46
C SER A 44 -2.40 -9.12 -10.73
N ALA A 45 -3.63 -9.24 -10.23
CA ALA A 45 -4.65 -8.22 -10.28
C ALA A 45 -5.25 -8.05 -8.88
N GLN A 46 -5.43 -6.81 -8.48
CA GLN A 46 -5.97 -6.39 -7.19
C GLN A 46 -7.17 -5.49 -7.41
N TYR A 47 -8.27 -5.78 -6.73
CA TYR A 47 -9.42 -4.88 -6.65
C TYR A 47 -9.64 -4.48 -5.21
N THR A 48 -9.86 -3.19 -4.99
CA THR A 48 -10.20 -2.62 -3.69
C THR A 48 -11.42 -1.73 -3.84
N HIS A 49 -12.38 -1.88 -2.96
CA HIS A 49 -13.57 -1.05 -2.84
C HIS A 49 -13.65 -0.57 -1.39
N LEU A 50 -13.62 0.74 -1.20
CA LEU A 50 -13.67 1.40 0.10
C LEU A 50 -14.92 2.27 0.16
N GLU A 51 -15.77 2.03 1.16
CA GLU A 51 -16.90 2.87 1.51
C GLU A 51 -16.60 3.56 2.84
N MET A 52 -16.73 4.87 2.88
CA MET A 52 -16.58 5.68 4.09
C MET A 52 -17.87 6.43 4.36
N ASP A 53 -18.45 6.22 5.52
CA ASP A 53 -19.62 6.97 5.97
C ASP A 53 -19.26 8.42 6.25
N GLY A 54 -20.20 9.31 5.96
CA GLY A 54 -20.07 10.73 6.25
C GLY A 54 -19.89 11.00 7.74
N VAL A 55 -19.05 11.98 8.02
CA VAL A 55 -18.65 12.32 9.37
C VAL A 55 -19.21 13.66 9.79
N LYS A 56 -19.81 13.74 10.97
CA LYS A 56 -20.20 15.01 11.63
C LYS A 56 -19.44 15.14 12.95
N GLU A 57 -18.54 16.11 12.98
CA GLU A 57 -17.85 16.45 14.23
C GLU A 57 -18.79 17.14 15.23
N THR A 58 -18.53 16.91 16.51
CA THR A 58 -19.19 17.55 17.65
C THR A 58 -18.17 18.10 18.64
N GLY A 59 -18.55 19.10 19.46
CA GLY A 59 -17.70 19.63 20.53
C GLY A 59 -16.93 20.90 20.19
N ALA A 60 -16.76 21.25 18.91
CA ALA A 60 -16.05 22.47 18.50
C ALA A 60 -16.98 23.62 18.05
N GLY A 61 -18.31 23.43 18.12
CA GLY A 61 -19.29 24.45 17.71
C GLY A 61 -19.23 24.73 16.21
N VAL A 62 -19.13 25.98 15.79
CA VAL A 62 -19.06 26.37 14.36
C VAL A 62 -17.82 25.86 13.62
N LEU A 63 -16.83 25.37 14.36
CA LEU A 63 -15.61 24.77 13.79
C LEU A 63 -15.73 23.24 13.61
N ASN A 64 -16.89 22.66 13.92
CA ASN A 64 -17.16 21.26 13.60
C ASN A 64 -17.13 21.06 12.09
N LEU A 65 -16.48 20.00 11.65
CA LEU A 65 -16.44 19.59 10.24
C LEU A 65 -17.54 18.57 9.96
N GLY A 66 -18.20 18.70 8.84
CA GLY A 66 -19.03 17.68 8.24
C GLY A 66 -18.38 17.21 6.95
N LEU A 67 -18.22 15.90 6.79
CA LEU A 67 -17.77 15.25 5.56
C LEU A 67 -18.94 14.43 5.02
N ASP A 68 -19.17 14.49 3.74
CA ASP A 68 -20.16 13.65 3.07
C ASP A 68 -19.60 12.22 2.91
N ASP A 69 -20.48 11.24 2.66
CA ASP A 69 -20.11 9.87 2.35
C ASP A 69 -19.18 9.84 1.14
N SER A 70 -18.22 8.94 1.14
CA SER A 70 -17.31 8.77 0.00
C SER A 70 -17.11 7.30 -0.31
N THR A 71 -16.99 7.00 -1.61
CA THR A 71 -16.68 5.68 -2.12
C THR A 71 -15.47 5.79 -3.02
N SER A 72 -14.51 4.89 -2.86
CA SER A 72 -13.30 4.82 -3.68
C SER A 72 -13.11 3.42 -4.22
N GLU A 73 -12.79 3.31 -5.50
CA GLU A 73 -12.51 2.06 -6.19
C GLU A 73 -11.12 2.09 -6.80
N SER A 74 -10.44 0.95 -6.76
CA SER A 74 -9.12 0.77 -7.36
C SER A 74 -9.03 -0.61 -7.99
N PHE A 75 -8.59 -0.67 -9.25
CA PHE A 75 -8.26 -1.91 -9.93
C PHE A 75 -6.86 -1.83 -10.50
N ARG A 76 -5.95 -2.55 -9.86
CA ARG A 76 -4.52 -2.55 -10.18
C ARG A 76 -4.08 -3.87 -10.77
N THR A 77 -3.23 -3.80 -11.78
CA THR A 77 -2.51 -4.98 -12.28
C THR A 77 -1.02 -4.81 -12.04
N TYR A 78 -0.36 -5.92 -11.78
CA TYR A 78 1.09 -5.99 -11.58
C TYR A 78 1.65 -7.01 -12.57
N LEU A 79 2.52 -6.57 -13.47
CA LEU A 79 3.23 -7.42 -14.42
C LEU A 79 4.72 -7.31 -14.14
N GLY A 80 5.39 -8.43 -13.97
CA GLY A 80 6.81 -8.41 -13.69
C GLY A 80 7.37 -9.79 -13.44
N GLY A 81 8.36 -9.85 -12.56
CA GLY A 81 8.94 -11.12 -12.19
C GLY A 81 10.12 -10.99 -11.25
N ARG A 82 10.69 -12.14 -10.97
CA ARG A 82 11.87 -12.30 -10.12
C ARG A 82 13.00 -13.02 -10.83
N LEU A 83 14.21 -12.66 -10.46
CA LEU A 83 15.43 -13.35 -10.80
C LEU A 83 16.14 -13.73 -9.50
N ALA A 84 16.35 -15.00 -9.27
CA ALA A 84 17.08 -15.48 -8.12
C ALA A 84 18.26 -16.38 -8.56
N TYR A 85 19.28 -16.44 -7.71
CA TYR A 85 20.44 -17.31 -7.92
C TYR A 85 20.70 -18.12 -6.66
N THR A 86 20.80 -19.45 -6.80
CA THR A 86 21.04 -20.37 -5.69
C THR A 86 22.53 -20.65 -5.53
N LEU A 87 23.10 -20.20 -4.42
CA LEU A 87 24.51 -20.40 -4.04
C LEU A 87 24.56 -21.41 -2.89
N HIS A 88 25.16 -22.58 -3.13
CA HIS A 88 25.46 -23.54 -2.08
C HIS A 88 26.80 -23.15 -1.43
N ALA A 89 26.73 -22.42 -0.32
CA ALA A 89 27.91 -21.95 0.40
C ALA A 89 28.57 -23.07 1.22
N SER A 90 27.80 -24.04 1.68
CA SER A 90 28.25 -25.27 2.32
C SER A 90 27.20 -26.38 2.16
N GLU A 91 27.46 -27.57 2.71
CA GLU A 91 26.49 -28.70 2.70
C GLU A 91 25.15 -28.34 3.40
N THR A 92 25.19 -27.37 4.33
CA THR A 92 24.04 -26.95 5.15
C THR A 92 23.58 -25.55 4.92
N VAL A 93 24.33 -24.72 4.16
CA VAL A 93 24.01 -23.30 3.97
C VAL A 93 23.81 -22.99 2.48
N THR A 94 22.64 -22.51 2.13
CA THR A 94 22.30 -22.01 0.80
C THR A 94 21.97 -20.52 0.90
N ILE A 95 22.58 -19.72 0.04
CA ILE A 95 22.35 -18.27 -0.07
C ILE A 95 21.62 -18.00 -1.38
N ILE A 96 20.55 -17.22 -1.34
CA ILE A 96 19.67 -16.95 -2.48
C ILE A 96 19.50 -15.43 -2.64
N PRO A 97 20.44 -14.74 -3.33
CA PRO A 97 20.19 -13.37 -3.78
C PRO A 97 19.04 -13.36 -4.78
N GLU A 98 18.19 -12.33 -4.69
CA GLU A 98 17.01 -12.17 -5.52
C GLU A 98 16.80 -10.71 -5.90
N LEU A 99 16.40 -10.49 -7.15
CA LEU A 99 15.93 -9.21 -7.69
C LEU A 99 14.49 -9.38 -8.17
N ARG A 100 13.65 -8.39 -7.90
CA ARG A 100 12.25 -8.32 -8.34
C ARG A 100 12.01 -7.00 -9.05
N VAL A 101 11.24 -7.06 -10.13
CA VAL A 101 10.78 -5.86 -10.84
C VAL A 101 9.34 -6.09 -11.25
N PHE A 102 8.47 -5.13 -10.91
CA PHE A 102 7.05 -5.15 -11.28
C PHE A 102 6.65 -3.77 -11.78
N TRP A 103 5.94 -3.77 -12.90
CA TRP A 103 5.18 -2.62 -13.37
C TRP A 103 3.75 -2.76 -12.88
N GLN A 104 3.23 -1.71 -12.26
CA GLN A 104 1.85 -1.60 -11.83
C GLN A 104 1.12 -0.63 -12.74
N HIS A 105 -0.11 -0.98 -13.09
CA HIS A 105 -1.04 -0.07 -13.77
C HIS A 105 -2.37 -0.01 -13.03
N GLU A 106 -2.87 1.22 -12.80
CA GLU A 106 -4.15 1.51 -12.17
C GLU A 106 -5.20 1.78 -13.26
N PHE A 107 -6.26 0.99 -13.30
CA PHE A 107 -7.34 1.10 -14.30
C PHE A 107 -8.51 1.97 -13.81
N LEU A 108 -8.85 1.85 -12.51
CA LEU A 108 -9.94 2.59 -11.89
C LEU A 108 -9.33 3.65 -10.98
N GLN A 109 -9.02 4.80 -11.55
CA GLN A 109 -8.55 5.96 -10.80
C GLN A 109 -9.58 7.06 -10.99
N ASP A 110 -10.47 7.18 -10.02
CA ASP A 110 -11.37 8.31 -9.93
C ASP A 110 -10.68 9.44 -9.16
N ASP A 111 -10.85 10.67 -9.64
CA ASP A 111 -10.45 11.85 -8.89
C ASP A 111 -11.27 11.89 -7.59
N GLU A 112 -10.60 11.69 -6.48
CA GLU A 112 -11.28 11.69 -5.19
C GLU A 112 -11.64 13.13 -4.82
N THR A 113 -12.94 13.43 -4.83
CA THR A 113 -13.48 14.72 -4.42
C THR A 113 -14.11 14.57 -3.04
N LEU A 114 -13.47 15.16 -2.03
CA LEU A 114 -14.02 15.24 -0.69
C LEU A 114 -14.85 16.50 -0.55
N HIS A 115 -16.13 16.34 -0.26
CA HIS A 115 -17.03 17.45 0.08
C HIS A 115 -17.04 17.66 1.59
N ALA A 116 -16.57 18.82 2.01
CA ALA A 116 -16.50 19.18 3.41
C ALA A 116 -17.30 20.44 3.70
N ARG A 117 -17.90 20.53 4.89
CA ARG A 117 -18.68 21.69 5.36
C ARG A 117 -18.34 22.01 6.80
N LEU A 118 -18.30 23.28 7.13
CA LEU A 118 -18.20 23.72 8.53
C LEU A 118 -19.57 23.70 9.22
N ASP A 119 -19.58 23.96 10.53
CA ASP A 119 -20.79 23.97 11.40
C ASP A 119 -21.53 22.61 11.38
N GLY A 120 -20.76 21.50 11.39
CA GLY A 120 -21.34 20.15 11.39
C GLY A 120 -22.19 19.83 10.15
N GLY A 121 -21.84 20.42 9.00
CA GLY A 121 -22.52 20.24 7.72
C GLY A 121 -23.58 21.30 7.39
N ARG A 122 -23.71 22.36 8.19
CA ARG A 122 -24.66 23.48 7.95
C ARG A 122 -24.02 24.73 7.35
N GLY A 123 -22.71 24.87 7.48
CA GLY A 123 -21.95 26.00 6.97
C GLY A 123 -21.66 25.91 5.47
N PRO A 124 -20.92 26.90 4.92
CA PRO A 124 -20.49 26.86 3.52
C PRO A 124 -19.63 25.62 3.26
N GLY A 125 -19.90 24.99 2.12
CA GLY A 125 -19.13 23.84 1.65
C GLY A 125 -17.86 24.25 0.97
N PHE A 126 -16.86 23.41 1.04
CA PHE A 126 -15.65 23.44 0.21
C PHE A 126 -15.34 22.05 -0.30
N GLU A 127 -14.73 22.00 -1.46
CA GLU A 127 -14.31 20.75 -2.11
C GLU A 127 -12.79 20.64 -2.03
N TYR A 128 -12.32 19.47 -1.66
CA TYR A 128 -10.93 19.09 -1.79
C TYR A 128 -10.83 18.02 -2.86
N ARG A 129 -10.11 18.30 -3.94
CA ARG A 129 -9.84 17.33 -5.00
C ARG A 129 -8.41 16.85 -4.86
N SER A 130 -8.26 15.53 -4.72
CA SER A 130 -6.98 14.88 -4.85
C SER A 130 -6.88 14.37 -6.28
N SER A 131 -6.09 15.04 -7.12
CA SER A 131 -5.75 14.54 -8.44
C SER A 131 -4.42 13.78 -8.35
N ASN A 132 -4.47 12.48 -8.29
CA ASN A 132 -3.28 11.66 -8.50
C ASN A 132 -3.36 11.11 -9.93
N ASN A 133 -2.63 11.73 -10.85
CA ASN A 133 -2.63 11.35 -12.27
C ASN A 133 -1.69 10.18 -12.61
N ASP A 134 -0.94 9.68 -11.62
CA ASP A 134 0.06 8.66 -11.85
C ASP A 134 -0.57 7.26 -11.78
N ARG A 135 -0.98 6.77 -12.96
CA ARG A 135 -1.56 5.43 -13.12
C ARG A 135 -0.52 4.32 -13.13
N ASP A 136 0.71 4.69 -13.44
CA ASP A 136 1.81 3.76 -13.60
C ASP A 136 2.83 3.88 -12.47
N ALA A 137 3.27 2.74 -11.95
CA ALA A 137 4.35 2.68 -10.99
C ALA A 137 5.27 1.49 -11.29
N VAL A 138 6.54 1.63 -10.92
CA VAL A 138 7.52 0.56 -11.01
C VAL A 138 8.02 0.22 -9.62
N PHE A 139 7.91 -1.06 -9.25
CA PHE A 139 8.42 -1.61 -8.01
C PHE A 139 9.72 -2.37 -8.29
N VAL A 140 10.75 -2.05 -7.55
CA VAL A 140 12.04 -2.74 -7.60
C VAL A 140 12.35 -3.26 -6.21
N GLY A 141 12.64 -4.56 -6.10
CA GLY A 141 13.05 -5.20 -4.86
C GLY A 141 14.37 -5.93 -5.06
N ALA A 142 15.27 -5.80 -4.09
CA ALA A 142 16.49 -6.58 -4.02
C ALA A 142 16.62 -7.18 -2.63
N GLY A 143 17.03 -8.44 -2.55
CA GLY A 143 17.14 -9.11 -1.27
C GLY A 143 18.04 -10.32 -1.29
N VAL A 144 18.20 -10.89 -0.13
CA VAL A 144 18.94 -12.14 0.06
C VAL A 144 18.20 -13.05 1.04
N GLY A 145 18.00 -14.29 0.62
CA GLY A 145 17.56 -15.39 1.48
C GLY A 145 18.75 -16.23 1.91
N VAL A 146 18.71 -16.74 3.13
CA VAL A 146 19.68 -17.69 3.66
C VAL A 146 18.92 -18.88 4.24
N GLN A 147 19.15 -20.05 3.69
CA GLN A 147 18.62 -21.31 4.21
C GLN A 147 19.74 -22.04 4.96
N VAL A 148 19.45 -22.47 6.19
CA VAL A 148 20.36 -23.27 7.01
C VAL A 148 19.69 -24.60 7.31
N GLY A 149 20.26 -25.67 6.78
CA GLY A 149 19.64 -26.98 6.80
C GLY A 149 18.30 -27.01 6.07
N THR A 150 17.35 -27.80 6.58
CA THR A 150 15.98 -27.89 6.07
C THR A 150 14.97 -27.12 6.91
N GLU A 151 15.40 -26.55 8.02
CA GLU A 151 14.55 -26.05 9.10
C GLU A 151 14.49 -24.53 9.16
N LEU A 152 15.60 -23.84 8.90
CA LEU A 152 15.68 -22.40 9.07
C LEU A 152 15.83 -21.68 7.73
N TYR A 153 14.93 -20.72 7.47
CA TYR A 153 15.02 -19.80 6.36
C TYR A 153 14.89 -18.36 6.86
N PHE A 154 15.89 -17.55 6.56
CA PHE A 154 15.95 -16.13 6.87
C PHE A 154 16.03 -15.32 5.58
N ASN A 155 15.32 -14.17 5.48
CA ASN A 155 15.49 -13.28 4.36
C ASN A 155 15.43 -11.81 4.77
N VAL A 156 16.11 -10.98 3.97
CA VAL A 156 16.04 -9.51 4.04
C VAL A 156 15.83 -8.98 2.64
N TYR A 157 14.87 -8.06 2.50
CA TYR A 157 14.58 -7.37 1.24
C TYR A 157 14.56 -5.86 1.44
N TYR A 158 15.11 -5.15 0.48
CA TYR A 158 14.90 -3.74 0.24
C TYR A 158 13.96 -3.59 -0.95
N ASN A 159 12.92 -2.77 -0.81
CA ASN A 159 11.95 -2.49 -1.84
C ASN A 159 11.85 -0.98 -2.03
N ALA A 160 11.71 -0.55 -3.28
CA ALA A 160 11.46 0.82 -3.66
C ALA A 160 10.37 0.85 -4.74
N ASP A 161 9.51 1.86 -4.70
CA ASP A 161 8.54 2.14 -5.74
C ASP A 161 8.78 3.54 -6.32
N PHE A 162 8.55 3.66 -7.62
CA PHE A 162 8.76 4.85 -8.41
C PHE A 162 7.54 5.10 -9.30
N GLY A 163 7.23 6.37 -9.57
CA GLY A 163 6.14 6.76 -10.47
C GLY A 163 4.84 7.12 -9.78
N ARG A 164 4.84 7.29 -8.45
CA ARG A 164 3.71 7.83 -7.67
C ARG A 164 4.14 9.07 -6.93
N GLY A 165 3.78 10.25 -7.46
CA GLY A 165 4.17 11.51 -6.86
C GLY A 165 5.66 11.82 -6.99
N ASP A 166 6.09 12.90 -6.33
CA ASP A 166 7.47 13.38 -6.39
C ASP A 166 8.44 12.57 -5.52
N ASP A 167 7.94 11.79 -4.56
CA ASP A 167 8.74 11.03 -3.61
C ASP A 167 8.49 9.52 -3.76
N GLY A 168 9.52 8.75 -4.14
CA GLY A 168 9.48 7.29 -4.12
C GLY A 168 9.42 6.75 -2.68
N ASN A 169 8.71 5.66 -2.47
CA ASN A 169 8.69 4.99 -1.16
C ASN A 169 9.79 3.93 -1.08
N HIS A 170 10.35 3.79 0.11
CA HIS A 170 11.41 2.84 0.39
C HIS A 170 11.05 2.01 1.63
N ALA A 171 11.23 0.71 1.55
CA ALA A 171 10.96 -0.20 2.66
C ALA A 171 12.04 -1.27 2.79
N VAL A 172 12.37 -1.60 4.02
CA VAL A 172 13.18 -2.77 4.35
C VAL A 172 12.32 -3.76 5.11
N SER A 173 12.33 -5.01 4.68
CA SER A 173 11.64 -6.10 5.37
C SER A 173 12.60 -7.23 5.69
N ALA A 174 12.38 -7.86 6.84
CA ALA A 174 13.10 -9.07 7.23
C ALA A 174 12.10 -10.11 7.73
N SER A 175 12.30 -11.36 7.39
CA SER A 175 11.50 -12.46 7.93
C SER A 175 12.37 -13.66 8.25
N MET A 176 11.90 -14.46 9.20
CA MET A 176 12.49 -15.73 9.58
C MET A 176 11.39 -16.77 9.67
N ASN A 177 11.61 -17.90 9.03
CA ASN A 177 10.73 -19.05 9.05
C ASN A 177 11.48 -20.23 9.66
N PHE A 178 10.82 -20.92 10.58
CA PHE A 178 11.35 -22.12 11.18
C PHE A 178 10.36 -23.27 10.98
N LYS A 179 10.86 -24.38 10.48
CA LYS A 179 10.07 -25.60 10.25
C LYS A 179 10.46 -26.64 11.30
N PHE A 180 9.47 -27.12 12.05
CA PHE A 180 9.63 -28.23 13.03
C PHE A 180 9.31 -29.55 12.40
#